data_dd22638e264d130e6f69322cb0b58aea
#
_entry.id   dd22638e264d130e6f69322cb0b58aea
#
_cell.length_a   1.000
_cell.length_b   1.000
_cell.length_c   1.000
_cell.angle_alpha   90.00
_cell.angle_beta   90.00
_cell.angle_gamma   90.00
#
_symmetry.space_group_name_H-M   'P 1'
#
loop_
_entity.id
_entity.type
_entity.pdbx_description
1 polymer ?
#
loop_
_entity_poly.entity_id
_entity_poly.type
_entity_poly.pdbx_seq_one_letter_code
_entity_poly.pdbx_strand_id
1 'polypeptide(L)'
;LVGISVNRNVEKVNQVIKKHNPKYIYLNDKSVRENMLKTENAVICEDEKELFDIFNSSDVDIVISAISGFAGIKSTFQAAKSGKKLLLANKESIVAGGSLLMKTIKENNTELVPIDSEHNAILQCLPESRSTQDVKQIVITASGGPFHGRNVDELNNVGVQDALNHP
;
A
#
# COMPACT_ATOMS: atom_id res chain seq x y z
N LEU A 1 13.34 11.03 1.09
CA LEU A 1 12.59 10.25 0.13
C LEU A 1 13.53 9.80 -0.98
N VAL A 2 13.76 8.48 -1.10
CA VAL A 2 14.68 7.94 -2.11
C VAL A 2 14.02 7.85 -3.48
N GLY A 3 12.80 7.30 -3.54
CA GLY A 3 12.08 7.17 -4.81
C GLY A 3 10.57 7.27 -4.65
N ILE A 4 9.90 7.50 -5.78
CA ILE A 4 8.45 7.54 -5.88
C ILE A 4 7.97 6.81 -7.13
N SER A 5 6.88 6.08 -7.00
CA SER A 5 6.18 5.42 -8.10
C SER A 5 4.75 5.94 -8.18
N VAL A 6 4.31 6.30 -9.37
CA VAL A 6 2.99 6.87 -9.65
C VAL A 6 2.46 6.32 -10.95
N ASN A 7 1.13 6.15 -11.07
CA ASN A 7 0.54 5.75 -12.34
C ASN A 7 0.61 6.90 -13.37
N ARG A 8 -0.18 7.99 -13.18
CA ARG A 8 -0.27 9.09 -14.14
C ARG A 8 -0.43 10.48 -13.53
N ASN A 9 -0.48 10.61 -12.22
CA ASN A 9 -0.74 11.91 -11.56
C ASN A 9 0.54 12.76 -11.51
N VAL A 10 0.87 13.41 -12.63
CA VAL A 10 2.06 14.25 -12.79
C VAL A 10 2.04 15.46 -11.85
N GLU A 11 0.87 16.02 -11.59
CA GLU A 11 0.77 17.18 -10.69
C GLU A 11 1.29 16.85 -9.29
N LYS A 12 0.85 15.71 -8.73
CA LYS A 12 1.37 15.23 -7.44
C LYS A 12 2.86 14.87 -7.50
N VAL A 13 3.33 14.28 -8.60
CA VAL A 13 4.76 14.02 -8.81
C VAL A 13 5.54 15.32 -8.75
N ASN A 14 5.09 16.35 -9.44
CA ASN A 14 5.76 17.66 -9.48
C ASN A 14 5.80 18.32 -8.08
N GLN A 15 4.76 18.16 -7.27
CA GLN A 15 4.76 18.61 -5.88
C GLN A 15 5.80 17.86 -5.03
N VAL A 16 5.91 16.54 -5.22
CA VAL A 16 6.89 15.70 -4.52
C VAL A 16 8.32 16.04 -4.96
N ILE A 17 8.55 16.25 -6.25
CA ILE A 17 9.86 16.68 -6.79
C ILE A 17 10.29 17.97 -6.09
N LYS A 18 9.44 18.98 -6.08
CA LYS A 18 9.75 20.30 -5.47
C LYS A 18 10.05 20.20 -3.97
N LYS A 19 9.33 19.34 -3.26
CA LYS A 19 9.41 19.25 -1.80
C LYS A 19 10.50 18.32 -1.30
N HIS A 20 10.75 17.22 -2.00
CA HIS A 20 11.56 16.12 -1.48
C HIS A 20 12.74 15.72 -2.35
N ASN A 21 12.81 16.23 -3.60
CA ASN A 21 13.88 15.94 -4.55
C ASN A 21 14.28 14.46 -4.59
N PRO A 22 13.35 13.53 -4.96
CA PRO A 22 13.62 12.10 -4.95
C PRO A 22 14.71 11.73 -5.96
N LYS A 23 15.53 10.74 -5.63
CA LYS A 23 16.59 10.20 -6.50
C LYS A 23 16.03 9.43 -7.70
N TYR A 24 14.88 8.74 -7.49
CA TYR A 24 14.26 7.86 -8.48
C TYR A 24 12.79 8.18 -8.65
N ILE A 25 12.34 8.21 -9.89
CA ILE A 25 10.94 8.46 -10.22
C ILE A 25 10.49 7.43 -11.25
N TYR A 26 9.43 6.69 -10.93
CA TYR A 26 8.77 5.81 -11.86
C TYR A 26 7.37 6.32 -12.18
N LEU A 27 7.10 6.52 -13.47
CA LEU A 27 5.82 6.93 -13.99
C LEU A 27 5.31 5.84 -14.94
N ASN A 28 4.26 5.12 -14.52
CA ASN A 28 3.75 3.98 -15.27
C ASN A 28 3.15 4.41 -16.62
N ASP A 29 2.36 5.49 -16.63
CA ASP A 29 1.85 6.09 -17.87
C ASP A 29 2.89 7.03 -18.46
N LYS A 30 3.62 6.52 -19.45
CA LYS A 30 4.70 7.27 -20.11
C LYS A 30 4.18 8.47 -20.92
N SER A 31 2.92 8.47 -21.33
CA SER A 31 2.34 9.54 -22.17
C SER A 31 2.26 10.88 -21.45
N VAL A 32 2.29 10.88 -20.11
CA VAL A 32 2.20 12.11 -19.32
C VAL A 32 3.57 12.64 -18.85
N ARG A 33 4.67 11.97 -19.21
CA ARG A 33 6.03 12.33 -18.77
C ARG A 33 6.47 13.72 -19.21
N GLU A 34 6.05 14.18 -20.37
CA GLU A 34 6.38 15.49 -20.89
C GLU A 34 5.91 16.64 -19.98
N ASN A 35 4.85 16.39 -19.18
CA ASN A 35 4.32 17.35 -18.22
C ASN A 35 5.02 17.31 -16.86
N MET A 36 6.00 16.43 -16.69
CA MET A 36 6.77 16.33 -15.46
C MET A 36 7.86 17.41 -15.43
N LEU A 37 8.08 17.97 -14.25
CA LEU A 37 9.17 18.91 -14.04
C LEU A 37 10.52 18.24 -14.37
N LYS A 38 11.35 18.95 -15.11
CA LYS A 38 12.72 18.52 -15.35
C LYS A 38 13.48 18.49 -14.03
N THR A 39 14.15 17.42 -13.77
CA THR A 39 15.01 17.23 -12.59
C THR A 39 16.42 16.94 -13.08
N GLU A 40 17.41 17.66 -12.58
CA GLU A 40 18.80 17.43 -12.98
C GLU A 40 19.39 16.19 -12.30
N ASN A 41 18.83 15.80 -11.14
CA ASN A 41 19.40 14.80 -10.26
C ASN A 41 18.57 13.51 -10.13
N ALA A 42 17.35 13.46 -10.68
CA ALA A 42 16.52 12.28 -10.56
C ALA A 42 16.67 11.36 -11.78
N VAL A 43 16.83 10.08 -11.50
CA VAL A 43 16.79 9.02 -12.51
C VAL A 43 15.32 8.65 -12.75
N ILE A 44 14.91 8.74 -14.01
CA ILE A 44 13.57 8.32 -14.41
C ILE A 44 13.64 6.84 -14.79
N CYS A 45 13.00 6.00 -14.00
CA CYS A 45 12.92 4.57 -14.28
C CYS A 45 12.09 4.33 -15.54
N GLU A 46 12.63 3.54 -16.46
CA GLU A 46 11.99 3.25 -17.73
C GLU A 46 10.95 2.13 -17.63
N ASP A 47 11.15 1.21 -16.72
CA ASP A 47 10.24 0.09 -16.52
C ASP A 47 10.12 -0.29 -15.04
N GLU A 48 9.20 -1.22 -14.75
CA GLU A 48 8.97 -1.72 -13.40
C GLU A 48 10.17 -2.50 -12.83
N LYS A 49 10.99 -3.09 -13.69
CA LYS A 49 12.17 -3.84 -13.24
C LYS A 49 13.18 -2.89 -12.59
N GLU A 50 13.46 -1.76 -13.24
CA GLU A 50 14.33 -0.73 -12.67
C GLU A 50 13.77 -0.20 -11.34
N LEU A 51 12.45 0.01 -11.24
CA LEU A 51 11.81 0.38 -9.98
C LEU A 51 12.03 -0.69 -8.90
N PHE A 52 11.89 -1.98 -9.23
CA PHE A 52 12.02 -3.06 -8.26
C PHE A 52 13.48 -3.28 -7.84
N ASP A 53 14.44 -3.04 -8.73
CA ASP A 53 15.86 -3.11 -8.40
C ASP A 53 16.23 -2.07 -7.33
N ILE A 54 15.55 -0.91 -7.30
CA ILE A 54 15.76 0.12 -6.28
C ILE A 54 15.36 -0.37 -4.89
N PHE A 55 14.35 -1.26 -4.75
CA PHE A 55 13.96 -1.79 -3.44
C PHE A 55 15.11 -2.52 -2.75
N ASN A 56 16.06 -3.08 -3.52
CA ASN A 56 17.22 -3.78 -2.98
C ASN A 56 18.43 -2.84 -2.72
N SER A 57 18.32 -1.56 -3.09
CA SER A 57 19.40 -0.59 -2.87
C SER A 57 19.70 -0.41 -1.39
N SER A 58 20.98 -0.15 -1.07
CA SER A 58 21.41 0.22 0.29
C SER A 58 20.84 1.56 0.77
N ASP A 59 20.39 2.40 -0.15
CA ASP A 59 19.77 3.70 0.16
C ASP A 59 18.31 3.57 0.64
N VAL A 60 17.73 2.38 0.52
CA VAL A 60 16.32 2.11 0.87
C VAL A 60 16.25 1.25 2.13
N ASP A 61 15.66 1.76 3.18
CA ASP A 61 15.36 1.05 4.42
C ASP A 61 13.89 0.62 4.48
N ILE A 62 13.01 1.44 3.90
CA ILE A 62 11.56 1.29 4.01
C ILE A 62 10.91 1.38 2.63
N VAL A 63 10.04 0.43 2.32
CA VAL A 63 9.18 0.48 1.14
C VAL A 63 7.73 0.66 1.59
N ILE A 64 7.05 1.68 1.04
CA ILE A 64 5.63 1.94 1.29
C ILE A 64 4.82 1.41 0.11
N SER A 65 4.01 0.38 0.33
CA SER A 65 3.09 -0.16 -0.66
C SER A 65 1.70 0.41 -0.45
N ALA A 66 1.35 1.43 -1.25
CA ALA A 66 0.09 2.17 -1.15
C ALA A 66 -0.64 2.30 -2.50
N ILE A 67 -0.29 1.49 -3.49
CA ILE A 67 -1.03 1.41 -4.76
C ILE A 67 -2.33 0.65 -4.50
N SER A 68 -3.46 1.31 -4.75
CA SER A 68 -4.78 0.73 -4.49
C SER A 68 -5.12 -0.43 -5.44
N GLY A 69 -5.87 -1.39 -4.94
CA GLY A 69 -6.43 -2.49 -5.70
C GLY A 69 -5.39 -3.52 -6.17
N PHE A 70 -5.79 -4.31 -7.15
CA PHE A 70 -4.99 -5.42 -7.68
C PHE A 70 -3.65 -4.96 -8.30
N ALA A 71 -3.60 -3.74 -8.83
CA ALA A 71 -2.39 -3.18 -9.44
C ALA A 71 -1.19 -3.09 -8.47
N GLY A 72 -1.46 -3.00 -7.16
CA GLY A 72 -0.40 -2.94 -6.15
C GLY A 72 0.22 -4.29 -5.77
N ILE A 73 -0.39 -5.41 -6.17
CA ILE A 73 0.05 -6.74 -5.71
C ILE A 73 1.47 -7.05 -6.15
N LYS A 74 1.79 -6.81 -7.41
CA LYS A 74 3.11 -7.11 -7.98
C LYS A 74 4.22 -6.36 -7.24
N SER A 75 4.05 -5.06 -7.03
CA SER A 75 5.03 -4.24 -6.30
C SER A 75 5.12 -4.64 -4.83
N THR A 76 4.01 -5.03 -4.18
CA THR A 76 4.01 -5.53 -2.81
C THR A 76 4.84 -6.81 -2.68
N PHE A 77 4.69 -7.76 -3.61
CA PHE A 77 5.51 -8.98 -3.62
C PHE A 77 6.99 -8.68 -3.83
N GLN A 78 7.33 -7.73 -4.69
CA GLN A 78 8.73 -7.34 -4.89
C GLN A 78 9.31 -6.64 -3.65
N ALA A 79 8.53 -5.78 -3.01
CA ALA A 79 8.91 -5.18 -1.72
C ALA A 79 9.09 -6.26 -0.64
N ALA A 80 8.21 -7.26 -0.59
CA ALA A 80 8.35 -8.38 0.34
C ALA A 80 9.62 -9.21 0.12
N LYS A 81 10.12 -9.28 -1.12
CA LYS A 81 11.38 -9.99 -1.44
C LYS A 81 12.63 -9.19 -1.08
N SER A 82 12.54 -7.89 -0.90
CA SER A 82 13.71 -7.04 -0.65
C SER A 82 14.29 -7.15 0.76
N GLY A 83 13.60 -7.78 1.70
CA GLY A 83 14.04 -7.88 3.10
C GLY A 83 14.01 -6.55 3.86
N LYS A 84 13.41 -5.50 3.28
CA LYS A 84 13.28 -4.18 3.89
C LYS A 84 12.05 -4.09 4.77
N LYS A 85 11.92 -3.00 5.54
CA LYS A 85 10.66 -2.73 6.24
C LYS A 85 9.58 -2.38 5.21
N LEU A 86 8.50 -3.16 5.18
CA LEU A 86 7.35 -2.98 4.29
C LEU A 86 6.18 -2.35 5.05
N LEU A 87 5.89 -1.08 4.77
CA LEU A 87 4.69 -0.42 5.24
C LEU A 87 3.55 -0.67 4.25
N LEU A 88 2.54 -1.43 4.65
CA LEU A 88 1.50 -1.93 3.75
C LEU A 88 0.15 -1.25 4.00
N ALA A 89 -0.28 -0.45 3.02
CA ALA A 89 -1.63 0.09 2.93
C ALA A 89 -2.54 -0.72 1.98
N ASN A 90 -1.93 -1.44 1.02
CA ASN A 90 -2.66 -2.26 0.04
C ASN A 90 -3.09 -3.59 0.68
N LYS A 91 -4.25 -3.61 1.34
CA LYS A 91 -4.81 -4.82 1.96
C LYS A 91 -5.23 -5.88 0.94
N GLU A 92 -5.51 -5.48 -0.30
CA GLU A 92 -5.83 -6.37 -1.40
C GLU A 92 -4.68 -7.36 -1.67
N SER A 93 -3.45 -6.94 -1.46
CA SER A 93 -2.27 -7.83 -1.58
C SER A 93 -2.28 -8.94 -0.54
N ILE A 94 -2.77 -8.68 0.69
CA ILE A 94 -2.91 -9.71 1.73
C ILE A 94 -4.08 -10.63 1.37
N VAL A 95 -5.21 -10.07 0.96
CA VAL A 95 -6.42 -10.85 0.62
C VAL A 95 -6.16 -11.77 -0.56
N ALA A 96 -5.58 -11.25 -1.65
CA ALA A 96 -5.31 -12.02 -2.86
C ALA A 96 -4.03 -12.86 -2.78
N GLY A 97 -2.98 -12.34 -2.15
CA GLY A 97 -1.68 -13.01 -2.00
C GLY A 97 -1.66 -14.05 -0.87
N GLY A 98 -2.48 -13.84 0.16
CA GLY A 98 -2.70 -14.78 1.26
C GLY A 98 -1.42 -15.37 1.84
N SER A 99 -1.44 -16.69 1.95
CA SER A 99 -0.30 -17.46 2.48
C SER A 99 0.99 -17.31 1.66
N LEU A 100 0.88 -17.06 0.35
CA LEU A 100 2.04 -16.88 -0.52
C LEU A 100 2.79 -15.58 -0.18
N LEU A 101 2.08 -14.48 0.05
CA LEU A 101 2.69 -13.22 0.46
C LEU A 101 3.34 -13.37 1.84
N MET A 102 2.62 -13.96 2.80
CA MET A 102 3.15 -14.17 4.16
C MET A 102 4.38 -15.09 4.17
N LYS A 103 4.40 -16.12 3.32
CA LYS A 103 5.57 -16.96 3.11
C LYS A 103 6.75 -16.15 2.57
N THR A 104 6.52 -15.34 1.53
CA THR A 104 7.56 -14.49 0.93
C THR A 104 8.16 -13.53 1.96
N ILE A 105 7.32 -12.88 2.76
CA ILE A 105 7.74 -11.98 3.86
C ILE A 105 8.64 -12.71 4.84
N LYS A 106 8.24 -13.91 5.27
CA LYS A 106 9.00 -14.71 6.23
C LYS A 106 10.34 -15.19 5.66
N GLU A 107 10.36 -15.68 4.43
CA GLU A 107 11.57 -16.21 3.77
C GLU A 107 12.63 -15.13 3.52
N ASN A 108 12.22 -13.88 3.36
CA ASN A 108 13.13 -12.75 3.12
C ASN A 108 13.37 -11.88 4.38
N ASN A 109 12.87 -12.29 5.55
CA ASN A 109 12.98 -11.53 6.80
C ASN A 109 12.46 -10.08 6.68
N THR A 110 11.45 -9.86 5.85
CA THR A 110 10.84 -8.55 5.69
C THR A 110 10.02 -8.19 6.92
N GLU A 111 10.24 -7.01 7.48
CA GLU A 111 9.43 -6.50 8.58
C GLU A 111 8.13 -5.90 8.01
N LEU A 112 7.01 -6.62 8.17
CA LEU A 112 5.70 -6.14 7.73
C LEU A 112 5.04 -5.26 8.80
N VAL A 113 4.67 -4.03 8.42
CA VAL A 113 3.91 -3.10 9.27
C VAL A 113 2.68 -2.63 8.50
N PRO A 114 1.46 -2.97 8.94
CA PRO A 114 0.25 -2.45 8.32
C PRO A 114 0.08 -0.97 8.63
N ILE A 115 -0.31 -0.20 7.62
CA ILE A 115 -0.60 1.23 7.74
C ILE A 115 -2.01 1.61 7.26
N ASP A 116 -2.82 0.64 6.85
CA ASP A 116 -4.26 0.82 6.71
C ASP A 116 -4.91 0.91 8.11
N SER A 117 -6.04 1.61 8.19
CA SER A 117 -6.61 2.04 9.47
C SER A 117 -6.93 0.88 10.40
N GLU A 118 -7.61 -0.15 9.91
CA GLU A 118 -8.13 -1.26 10.70
C GLU A 118 -6.99 -2.15 11.24
N HIS A 119 -6.09 -2.57 10.35
CA HIS A 119 -4.97 -3.43 10.77
C HIS A 119 -3.96 -2.68 11.65
N ASN A 120 -3.71 -1.40 11.36
CA ASN A 120 -2.82 -0.59 12.18
C ASN A 120 -3.39 -0.38 13.58
N ALA A 121 -4.70 -0.12 13.70
CA ALA A 121 -5.36 0.01 15.00
C ALA A 121 -5.24 -1.29 15.83
N ILE A 122 -5.44 -2.45 15.20
CA ILE A 122 -5.23 -3.75 15.87
C ILE A 122 -3.77 -3.88 16.32
N LEU A 123 -2.82 -3.60 15.44
CA LEU A 123 -1.39 -3.70 15.74
C LEU A 123 -1.00 -2.84 16.96
N GLN A 124 -1.54 -1.63 17.06
CA GLN A 124 -1.27 -0.71 18.18
C GLN A 124 -1.89 -1.18 19.50
N CYS A 125 -2.99 -1.95 19.43
CA CYS A 125 -3.66 -2.49 20.61
C CYS A 125 -3.08 -3.82 21.09
N LEU A 126 -2.24 -4.48 20.29
CA LEU A 126 -1.60 -5.73 20.68
C LEU A 126 -0.58 -5.48 21.80
N PRO A 127 -0.38 -6.46 22.72
CA PRO A 127 0.68 -6.37 23.72
C PRO A 127 2.06 -6.27 23.05
N GLU A 128 3.05 -5.72 23.74
CA GLU A 128 4.42 -5.54 23.21
C GLU A 128 5.03 -6.87 22.72
N SER A 129 4.72 -7.97 23.37
CA SER A 129 5.11 -9.32 22.95
C SER A 129 4.55 -9.73 21.59
N ARG A 130 3.54 -9.00 21.07
CA ARG A 130 2.73 -9.36 19.91
C ARG A 130 2.16 -10.79 19.98
N SER A 131 2.10 -11.35 21.18
CA SER A 131 1.51 -12.66 21.43
C SER A 131 -0.01 -12.57 21.35
N THR A 132 -0.63 -13.47 20.62
CA THR A 132 -2.09 -13.59 20.55
C THR A 132 -2.68 -14.37 21.72
N GLN A 133 -1.84 -14.98 22.58
CA GLN A 133 -2.28 -15.78 23.72
C GLN A 133 -3.03 -14.94 24.77
N ASP A 134 -2.67 -13.66 24.90
CA ASP A 134 -3.30 -12.74 25.84
C ASP A 134 -4.50 -11.99 25.25
N VAL A 135 -4.85 -12.26 23.99
CA VAL A 135 -5.95 -11.60 23.29
C VAL A 135 -7.23 -12.42 23.44
N LYS A 136 -8.17 -11.93 24.26
CA LYS A 136 -9.47 -12.58 24.45
C LYS A 136 -10.41 -12.37 23.26
N GLN A 137 -10.39 -11.18 22.66
CA GLN A 137 -11.32 -10.79 21.62
C GLN A 137 -10.75 -9.62 20.81
N ILE A 138 -11.03 -9.60 19.52
CA ILE A 138 -10.79 -8.45 18.65
C ILE A 138 -12.17 -7.89 18.24
N VAL A 139 -12.38 -6.59 18.49
CA VAL A 139 -13.58 -5.87 18.08
C VAL A 139 -13.18 -4.83 17.05
N ILE A 140 -13.66 -4.99 15.82
CA ILE A 140 -13.38 -4.08 14.72
C ILE A 140 -14.61 -3.19 14.53
N THR A 141 -14.40 -1.88 14.61
CA THR A 141 -15.43 -0.89 14.28
C THR A 141 -15.42 -0.58 12.79
N ALA A 142 -16.60 -0.28 12.24
CA ALA A 142 -16.76 0.10 10.84
C ALA A 142 -17.72 1.27 10.72
N SER A 143 -17.59 2.04 9.64
CA SER A 143 -18.48 3.18 9.38
C SER A 143 -19.90 2.77 9.04
N GLY A 144 -20.10 1.51 8.61
CA GLY A 144 -21.39 1.02 8.09
C GLY A 144 -21.58 1.27 6.60
N GLY A 145 -20.69 2.06 5.97
CA GLY A 145 -20.75 2.35 4.53
C GLY A 145 -22.13 2.83 4.06
N PRO A 146 -22.65 2.31 2.92
CA PRO A 146 -23.96 2.73 2.38
C PRO A 146 -25.15 2.32 3.25
N PHE A 147 -24.92 1.49 4.26
CA PHE A 147 -25.96 1.01 5.19
C PHE A 147 -25.94 1.70 6.55
N HIS A 148 -25.07 2.70 6.72
CA HIS A 148 -24.99 3.46 7.95
C HIS A 148 -26.34 4.07 8.32
N GLY A 149 -26.79 3.83 9.56
CA GLY A 149 -28.06 4.36 10.07
C GLY A 149 -29.30 3.57 9.66
N ARG A 150 -29.19 2.52 8.85
CA ARG A 150 -30.30 1.61 8.53
C ARG A 150 -30.56 0.61 9.66
N ASN A 151 -31.82 0.30 9.90
CA ASN A 151 -32.21 -0.74 10.85
C ASN A 151 -32.14 -2.14 10.20
N VAL A 152 -32.25 -3.20 11.03
CA VAL A 152 -32.14 -4.59 10.57
C VAL A 152 -33.21 -4.95 9.54
N ASP A 153 -34.44 -4.44 9.71
CA ASP A 153 -35.56 -4.76 8.81
C ASP A 153 -35.35 -4.14 7.42
N GLU A 154 -34.77 -2.95 7.36
CA GLU A 154 -34.39 -2.30 6.10
C GLU A 154 -33.28 -3.05 5.37
N LEU A 155 -32.38 -3.74 6.12
CA LEU A 155 -31.30 -4.53 5.53
C LEU A 155 -31.78 -5.82 4.85
N ASN A 156 -32.94 -6.33 5.20
CA ASN A 156 -33.54 -7.53 4.58
C ASN A 156 -33.89 -7.32 3.10
N ASN A 157 -34.02 -6.08 2.65
CA ASN A 157 -34.47 -5.72 1.31
C ASN A 157 -33.37 -5.06 0.47
N VAL A 158 -32.10 -5.06 0.93
CA VAL A 158 -31.01 -4.44 0.17
C VAL A 158 -30.54 -5.33 -0.98
N GLY A 159 -30.26 -4.69 -2.11
CA GLY A 159 -29.70 -5.35 -3.29
C GLY A 159 -28.24 -4.95 -3.53
N VAL A 160 -27.67 -5.54 -4.58
CA VAL A 160 -26.28 -5.26 -4.99
C VAL A 160 -26.08 -3.77 -5.26
N GLN A 161 -27.07 -3.11 -5.88
CA GLN A 161 -26.96 -1.69 -6.23
C GLN A 161 -26.88 -0.79 -4.97
N ASP A 162 -27.56 -1.17 -3.88
CA ASP A 162 -27.46 -0.44 -2.62
C ASP A 162 -26.04 -0.54 -2.03
N ALA A 163 -25.40 -1.71 -2.14
CA ALA A 163 -24.02 -1.91 -1.69
C ALA A 163 -23.01 -1.14 -2.54
N LEU A 164 -23.26 -0.97 -3.84
CA LEU A 164 -22.38 -0.23 -4.74
C LEU A 164 -22.47 1.29 -4.56
N ASN A 165 -23.55 1.81 -3.99
CA ASN A 165 -23.74 3.24 -3.66
C ASN A 165 -22.95 3.61 -2.40
N HIS A 166 -21.67 3.29 -2.37
CA HIS A 166 -20.80 3.63 -1.25
C HIS A 166 -20.47 5.13 -1.27
N PRO A 167 -20.63 5.87 -0.13
CA PRO A 167 -20.31 7.30 -0.06
C PRO A 167 -18.81 7.60 -0.27
#